data_59b7d1d5f18ed9b1c15466fb941bf3ec
#
_entry.id   59b7d1d5f18ed9b1c15466fb941bf3ec
#
_cell.length_a   1.000
_cell.length_b   1.000
_cell.length_c   1.000
_cell.angle_alpha   90.00
_cell.angle_beta   90.00
_cell.angle_gamma   90.00
#
_symmetry.space_group_name_H-M   'P 1'
#
loop_
_entity.id
_entity.type
_entity.pdbx_description
1 polymer ?
#
loop_
_entity_poly.entity_id
_entity_poly.type
_entity_poly.pdbx_seq_one_letter_code
_entity_poly.pdbx_strand_id
1 'polypeptide(L)'
;MNFEQELKDYDVVLDTQGGKTLEKSLSVIKRGGRIISISGPPDRAFAETIKANWLLKFIIPLLSWSIRNKAKKRDITYSFLFMQPNGQQLSQISHLVEIGKIKPVVDTEYDFSKIKEALEYVNTGRAKGKIILKIVD
;
A
#
# COMPACT_ATOMS: atom_id res chain seq x y z
N MET A 1 10.11 12.11 10.84
CA MET A 1 9.18 13.17 10.39
C MET A 1 7.78 12.75 10.80
N ASN A 2 7.07 13.61 11.51
CA ASN A 2 5.70 13.34 11.96
C ASN A 2 4.73 14.00 10.98
N PHE A 3 4.48 13.33 9.87
CA PHE A 3 3.64 13.86 8.77
C PHE A 3 2.23 14.28 9.25
N GLU A 4 1.72 13.65 10.29
CA GLU A 4 0.41 13.96 10.89
C GLU A 4 0.34 15.34 11.55
N GLN A 5 1.48 16.01 11.73
CA GLN A 5 1.54 17.37 12.27
C GLN A 5 1.57 18.42 11.16
N GLU A 6 2.04 18.04 9.97
CA GLU A 6 2.25 18.94 8.84
C GLU A 6 1.13 18.84 7.79
N LEU A 7 0.56 17.65 7.62
CA LEU A 7 -0.45 17.39 6.58
C LEU A 7 -1.86 17.44 7.17
N LYS A 8 -2.82 18.06 6.45
CA LYS A 8 -4.24 18.16 6.84
C LYS A 8 -5.16 18.19 5.63
N ASP A 9 -6.40 17.81 5.86
CA ASP A 9 -7.54 18.00 4.95
C ASP A 9 -7.41 17.32 3.58
N TYR A 10 -6.75 16.16 3.54
CA TYR A 10 -6.69 15.34 2.33
C TYR A 10 -8.01 14.61 2.08
N ASP A 11 -8.42 14.56 0.82
CA ASP A 11 -9.60 13.82 0.37
C ASP A 11 -9.38 12.31 0.43
N VAL A 12 -8.20 11.87 0.00
CA VAL A 12 -7.84 10.45 -0.13
C VAL A 12 -6.41 10.23 0.36
N VAL A 13 -6.22 9.16 1.11
CA VAL A 13 -4.89 8.65 1.47
C VAL A 13 -4.77 7.21 0.99
N LEU A 14 -3.69 6.90 0.28
CA LEU A 14 -3.27 5.54 -0.04
C LEU A 14 -2.22 5.10 0.99
N ASP A 15 -2.60 4.17 1.86
CA ASP A 15 -1.70 3.61 2.86
C ASP A 15 -1.04 2.33 2.34
N THR A 16 0.29 2.34 2.31
CA THR A 16 1.12 1.21 1.89
C THR A 16 1.93 0.60 3.04
N GLN A 17 1.80 1.14 4.26
CA GLN A 17 2.63 0.76 5.39
C GLN A 17 1.86 0.02 6.49
N GLY A 18 0.57 0.30 6.64
CA GLY A 18 -0.25 -0.31 7.68
C GLY A 18 0.12 0.13 9.11
N GLY A 19 -0.32 -0.65 10.10
CA GLY A 19 0.03 -0.47 11.51
C GLY A 19 -0.21 0.94 12.05
N LYS A 20 0.77 1.46 12.77
CA LYS A 20 0.71 2.81 13.37
C LYS A 20 0.61 3.93 12.33
N THR A 21 1.22 3.76 11.15
CA THR A 21 1.14 4.74 10.06
C THR A 21 -0.28 4.88 9.54
N LEU A 22 -0.97 3.76 9.33
CA LEU A 22 -2.38 3.74 8.95
C LEU A 22 -3.26 4.49 9.97
N GLU A 23 -3.04 4.28 11.27
CA GLU A 23 -3.80 4.98 12.31
C GLU A 23 -3.55 6.50 12.30
N LYS A 24 -2.29 6.92 12.17
CA LYS A 24 -1.89 8.32 12.07
C LYS A 24 -2.47 9.00 10.83
N SER A 25 -2.56 8.25 9.72
CA SER A 25 -3.13 8.72 8.45
C SER A 25 -4.60 9.16 8.58
N LEU A 26 -5.35 8.64 9.55
CA LEU A 26 -6.71 9.12 9.80
C LEU A 26 -6.78 10.58 10.28
N SER A 27 -5.69 11.12 10.83
CA SER A 27 -5.68 12.50 11.32
C SER A 27 -5.46 13.54 10.22
N VAL A 28 -4.95 13.12 9.06
CA VAL A 28 -4.66 14.03 7.94
C VAL A 28 -5.80 14.07 6.90
N ILE A 29 -6.82 13.21 7.08
CA ILE A 29 -7.96 13.11 6.17
C ILE A 29 -9.10 13.99 6.67
N LYS A 30 -9.73 14.73 5.76
CA LYS A 30 -10.92 15.52 6.06
C LYS A 30 -12.14 14.63 6.33
N ARG A 31 -13.15 15.19 6.97
CA ARG A 31 -14.47 14.53 7.11
C ARG A 31 -15.06 14.23 5.72
N GLY A 32 -15.67 13.07 5.55
CA GLY A 32 -16.17 12.57 4.27
C GLY A 32 -15.07 12.01 3.35
N GLY A 33 -13.80 12.07 3.76
CA GLY A 33 -12.68 11.55 2.99
C GLY A 33 -12.52 10.03 3.08
N ARG A 34 -11.49 9.50 2.41
CA ARG A 34 -11.27 8.05 2.28
C ARG A 34 -9.83 7.67 2.53
N ILE A 35 -9.64 6.54 3.20
CA ILE A 35 -8.35 5.85 3.29
C ILE A 35 -8.45 4.49 2.61
N ILE A 36 -7.52 4.22 1.70
CA ILE A 36 -7.38 2.95 1.00
C ILE A 36 -6.05 2.34 1.46
N SER A 37 -6.09 1.15 2.06
CA SER A 37 -4.88 0.48 2.52
C SER A 37 -4.63 -0.81 1.75
N ILE A 38 -3.38 -1.01 1.34
CA ILE A 38 -2.89 -2.27 0.76
C ILE A 38 -2.11 -3.12 1.76
N SER A 39 -1.86 -2.59 2.96
CA SER A 39 -1.08 -3.24 4.03
C SER A 39 -1.82 -3.30 5.36
N GLY A 40 -3.04 -2.77 5.41
CA GLY A 40 -3.88 -2.79 6.61
C GLY A 40 -4.69 -4.09 6.75
N PRO A 41 -5.52 -4.18 7.79
CA PRO A 41 -6.35 -5.35 8.00
C PRO A 41 -7.49 -5.42 6.97
N PRO A 42 -7.79 -6.63 6.47
CA PRO A 42 -8.81 -6.84 5.44
C PRO A 42 -10.21 -6.54 5.96
N ASP A 43 -11.04 -6.04 5.07
CA ASP A 43 -12.43 -5.68 5.34
C ASP A 43 -13.43 -6.72 4.79
N ARG A 44 -14.72 -6.39 4.89
CA ARG A 44 -15.79 -7.27 4.39
C ARG A 44 -15.73 -7.46 2.87
N ALA A 45 -15.40 -6.41 2.12
CA ALA A 45 -15.33 -6.48 0.67
C ALA A 45 -14.24 -7.45 0.21
N PHE A 46 -13.12 -7.51 0.92
CA PHE A 46 -12.09 -8.52 0.69
C PHE A 46 -12.62 -9.95 0.87
N ALA A 47 -13.38 -10.22 1.95
CA ALA A 47 -13.96 -11.55 2.18
C ALA A 47 -14.93 -11.98 1.07
N GLU A 48 -15.63 -11.04 0.46
CA GLU A 48 -16.48 -11.26 -0.70
C GLU A 48 -15.66 -11.54 -1.97
N THR A 49 -14.60 -10.76 -2.20
CA THR A 49 -13.70 -10.90 -3.35
C THR A 49 -13.03 -12.28 -3.42
N ILE A 50 -12.58 -12.80 -2.28
CA ILE A 50 -11.97 -14.15 -2.22
C ILE A 50 -12.98 -15.29 -2.14
N LYS A 51 -14.29 -14.98 -2.26
CA LYS A 51 -15.39 -15.96 -2.12
C LYS A 51 -15.27 -16.79 -0.84
N ALA A 52 -14.90 -16.14 0.26
CA ALA A 52 -14.71 -16.79 1.55
C ALA A 52 -15.95 -17.58 1.99
N ASN A 53 -15.76 -18.66 2.74
CA ASN A 53 -16.87 -19.39 3.36
C ASN A 53 -17.57 -18.53 4.43
N TRP A 54 -18.72 -18.96 4.91
CA TRP A 54 -19.55 -18.18 5.83
C TRP A 54 -18.79 -17.80 7.12
N LEU A 55 -17.95 -18.67 7.65
CA LEU A 55 -17.17 -18.44 8.88
C LEU A 55 -16.12 -17.34 8.67
N LEU A 56 -15.38 -17.41 7.56
CA LEU A 56 -14.38 -16.40 7.22
C LEU A 56 -15.01 -15.04 6.89
N LYS A 57 -16.19 -15.01 6.26
CA LYS A 57 -16.97 -13.79 6.03
C LYS A 57 -17.37 -13.09 7.32
N PHE A 58 -17.47 -13.84 8.42
CA PHE A 58 -17.74 -13.29 9.73
C PHE A 58 -16.46 -12.82 10.45
N ILE A 59 -15.37 -13.63 10.36
CA ILE A 59 -14.11 -13.35 11.09
C ILE A 59 -13.31 -12.20 10.45
N ILE A 60 -13.18 -12.20 9.11
CA ILE A 60 -12.35 -11.21 8.41
C ILE A 60 -12.71 -9.76 8.74
N PRO A 61 -13.99 -9.35 8.73
CA PRO A 61 -14.36 -7.98 9.11
C PRO A 61 -14.01 -7.60 10.55
N LEU A 62 -13.85 -8.56 11.46
CA LEU A 62 -13.44 -8.30 12.84
C LEU A 62 -12.00 -7.82 12.91
N LEU A 63 -11.12 -8.27 12.01
CA LEU A 63 -9.73 -7.84 11.93
C LEU A 63 -9.61 -6.33 11.67
N SER A 64 -10.48 -5.78 10.85
CA SER A 64 -10.50 -4.35 10.51
C SER A 64 -11.45 -3.53 11.40
N TRP A 65 -12.13 -4.15 12.37
CA TRP A 65 -13.13 -3.47 13.18
C TRP A 65 -12.58 -2.22 13.89
N SER A 66 -11.40 -2.34 14.49
CA SER A 66 -10.77 -1.23 15.23
C SER A 66 -10.51 -0.02 14.33
N ILE A 67 -9.82 -0.23 13.20
CA ILE A 67 -9.49 0.86 12.28
C ILE A 67 -10.73 1.45 11.62
N ARG A 68 -11.71 0.62 11.24
CA ARG A 68 -12.99 1.08 10.67
C ARG A 68 -13.78 1.90 11.66
N ASN A 69 -13.79 1.50 12.96
CA ASN A 69 -14.49 2.25 14.00
C ASN A 69 -13.81 3.61 14.24
N LYS A 70 -12.47 3.65 14.28
CA LYS A 70 -11.71 4.91 14.35
C LYS A 70 -11.99 5.82 13.16
N ALA A 71 -12.02 5.28 11.95
CA ALA A 71 -12.34 6.00 10.72
C ALA A 71 -13.79 6.54 10.77
N LYS A 72 -14.75 5.70 11.11
CA LYS A 72 -16.18 6.07 11.22
C LYS A 72 -16.43 7.23 12.21
N LYS A 73 -15.74 7.25 13.36
CA LYS A 73 -15.84 8.34 14.33
C LYS A 73 -15.42 9.70 13.76
N ARG A 74 -14.61 9.70 12.70
CA ARG A 74 -14.14 10.89 11.99
C ARG A 74 -14.87 11.12 10.67
N ASP A 75 -15.90 10.33 10.37
CA ASP A 75 -16.60 10.36 9.10
C ASP A 75 -15.69 10.05 7.90
N ILE A 76 -14.79 9.08 8.07
CA ILE A 76 -13.84 8.62 7.06
C ILE A 76 -14.21 7.21 6.63
N THR A 77 -14.17 6.94 5.32
CA THR A 77 -14.34 5.60 4.76
C THR A 77 -13.00 4.86 4.71
N TYR A 78 -12.92 3.70 5.35
CA TYR A 78 -11.81 2.77 5.23
C TYR A 78 -12.13 1.70 4.19
N SER A 79 -11.16 1.41 3.31
CA SER A 79 -11.22 0.31 2.34
C SER A 79 -9.90 -0.44 2.32
N PHE A 80 -9.95 -1.77 2.31
CA PHE A 80 -8.79 -2.60 2.05
C PHE A 80 -8.76 -2.99 0.58
N LEU A 81 -7.64 -2.73 -0.09
CA LEU A 81 -7.42 -3.09 -1.49
C LEU A 81 -6.44 -4.25 -1.57
N PHE A 82 -6.96 -5.42 -1.96
CA PHE A 82 -6.13 -6.58 -2.24
C PHE A 82 -5.69 -6.57 -3.70
N MET A 83 -4.38 -6.56 -3.92
CA MET A 83 -3.80 -6.60 -5.26
C MET A 83 -4.04 -7.97 -5.90
N GLN A 84 -4.55 -7.95 -7.13
CA GLN A 84 -4.73 -9.15 -7.94
C GLN A 84 -3.82 -9.07 -9.17
N PRO A 85 -3.19 -10.20 -9.59
CA PRO A 85 -2.39 -10.22 -10.79
C PRO A 85 -3.26 -9.92 -12.03
N ASN A 86 -2.84 -8.96 -12.83
CA ASN A 86 -3.55 -8.56 -14.04
C ASN A 86 -2.54 -8.18 -15.14
N GLY A 87 -2.34 -9.10 -16.10
CA GLY A 87 -1.39 -8.91 -17.20
C GLY A 87 -1.75 -7.74 -18.11
N GLN A 88 -3.04 -7.45 -18.30
CA GLN A 88 -3.47 -6.32 -19.11
C GLN A 88 -3.10 -4.98 -18.47
N GLN A 89 -3.33 -4.84 -17.15
CA GLN A 89 -2.88 -3.64 -16.42
C GLN A 89 -1.37 -3.50 -16.44
N LEU A 90 -0.63 -4.61 -16.30
CA LEU A 90 0.82 -4.59 -16.37
C LEU A 90 1.31 -4.12 -17.74
N SER A 91 0.70 -4.59 -18.84
CA SER A 91 1.03 -4.13 -20.21
C SER A 91 0.76 -2.62 -20.38
N GLN A 92 -0.34 -2.12 -19.82
CA GLN A 92 -0.63 -0.68 -19.84
C GLN A 92 0.43 0.14 -19.07
N ILE A 93 0.86 -0.35 -17.90
CA ILE A 93 1.92 0.29 -17.11
C ILE A 93 3.24 0.27 -17.91
N SER A 94 3.60 -0.87 -18.54
CA SER A 94 4.80 -0.98 -19.38
C SER A 94 4.77 0.05 -20.50
N HIS A 95 3.65 0.15 -21.21
CA HIS A 95 3.50 1.16 -22.25
C HIS A 95 3.68 2.60 -21.73
N LEU A 96 3.13 2.93 -20.55
CA LEU A 96 3.31 4.25 -19.94
C LEU A 96 4.77 4.55 -19.57
N VAL A 97 5.54 3.51 -19.21
CA VAL A 97 6.98 3.63 -18.97
C VAL A 97 7.72 3.86 -20.30
N GLU A 98 7.41 3.08 -21.36
CA GLU A 98 8.03 3.18 -22.69
C GLU A 98 7.85 4.58 -23.30
N ILE A 99 6.65 5.16 -23.20
CA ILE A 99 6.38 6.53 -23.70
C ILE A 99 6.84 7.63 -22.73
N GLY A 100 7.53 7.28 -21.65
CA GLY A 100 8.10 8.22 -20.67
C GLY A 100 7.10 8.95 -19.79
N LYS A 101 5.83 8.50 -19.75
CA LYS A 101 4.80 9.07 -18.84
C LYS A 101 5.02 8.64 -17.39
N ILE A 102 5.58 7.44 -17.18
CA ILE A 102 6.02 6.95 -15.87
C ILE A 102 7.54 6.79 -15.95
N LYS A 103 8.25 7.40 -15.03
CA LYS A 103 9.70 7.28 -14.89
C LYS A 103 10.03 6.59 -13.57
N PRO A 104 10.37 5.29 -13.59
CA PRO A 104 10.82 4.61 -12.38
C PRO A 104 12.08 5.26 -11.83
N VAL A 105 12.10 5.52 -10.53
CA VAL A 105 13.31 6.01 -9.85
C VAL A 105 14.13 4.79 -9.44
N VAL A 106 15.32 4.65 -10.00
CA VAL A 106 16.31 3.65 -9.61
C VAL A 106 17.23 4.28 -8.57
N ASP A 107 17.38 3.62 -7.42
CA ASP A 107 18.27 4.06 -6.34
C ASP A 107 19.67 3.48 -6.57
N THR A 108 19.77 2.17 -6.67
CA THR A 108 21.04 1.45 -6.81
C THR A 108 20.86 0.17 -7.64
N GLU A 109 21.89 -0.15 -8.42
CA GLU A 109 21.99 -1.40 -9.16
C GLU A 109 23.08 -2.29 -8.53
N TYR A 110 22.79 -3.57 -8.39
CA TYR A 110 23.70 -4.59 -7.90
C TYR A 110 23.85 -5.72 -8.92
N ASP A 111 25.04 -6.28 -9.03
CA ASP A 111 25.22 -7.56 -9.70
C ASP A 111 24.54 -8.68 -8.90
N PHE A 112 24.08 -9.72 -9.57
CA PHE A 112 23.38 -10.83 -8.90
C PHE A 112 24.23 -11.50 -7.82
N SER A 113 25.57 -11.54 -8.00
CA SER A 113 26.52 -12.04 -6.98
C SER A 113 26.44 -11.28 -5.65
N LYS A 114 25.94 -10.04 -5.66
CA LYS A 114 25.80 -9.16 -4.49
C LYS A 114 24.37 -9.12 -3.94
N ILE A 115 23.56 -10.14 -4.20
CA ILE A 115 22.16 -10.20 -3.78
C ILE A 115 21.99 -10.02 -2.24
N LYS A 116 22.92 -10.54 -1.44
CA LYS A 116 22.86 -10.37 0.02
C LYS A 116 22.98 -8.91 0.44
N GLU A 117 23.94 -8.18 -0.13
CA GLU A 117 24.15 -6.76 0.12
C GLU A 117 22.93 -5.93 -0.31
N ALA A 118 22.34 -6.27 -1.47
CA ALA A 118 21.14 -5.63 -1.97
C ALA A 118 19.95 -5.82 -1.00
N LEU A 119 19.74 -7.05 -0.49
CA LEU A 119 18.67 -7.33 0.47
C LEU A 119 18.91 -6.65 1.83
N GLU A 120 20.15 -6.62 2.30
CA GLU A 120 20.51 -5.88 3.51
C GLU A 120 20.20 -4.40 3.35
N TYR A 121 20.55 -3.80 2.21
CA TYR A 121 20.25 -2.41 1.92
C TYR A 121 18.74 -2.14 1.88
N VAL A 122 17.94 -3.00 1.23
CA VAL A 122 16.46 -2.92 1.27
C VAL A 122 15.94 -2.91 2.70
N ASN A 123 16.45 -3.82 3.54
CA ASN A 123 16.03 -3.96 4.93
C ASN A 123 16.34 -2.73 5.80
N THR A 124 17.30 -1.90 5.40
CA THR A 124 17.56 -0.64 6.09
C THR A 124 16.42 0.37 5.99
N GLY A 125 15.53 0.21 5.00
CA GLY A 125 14.45 1.16 4.70
C GLY A 125 14.94 2.52 4.18
N ARG A 126 16.21 2.64 3.78
CA ARG A 126 16.83 3.90 3.32
C ARG A 126 16.73 4.11 1.81
N ALA A 127 16.40 3.07 1.05
CA ALA A 127 16.26 3.16 -0.39
C ALA A 127 15.20 4.20 -0.79
N LYS A 128 15.56 5.10 -1.68
CA LYS A 128 14.68 6.17 -2.19
C LYS A 128 14.09 5.85 -3.56
N GLY A 129 14.32 4.65 -4.05
CA GLY A 129 13.84 4.17 -5.35
C GLY A 129 13.88 2.65 -5.43
N LYS A 130 13.88 2.14 -6.66
CA LYS A 130 13.99 0.70 -6.94
C LYS A 130 15.43 0.25 -6.82
N ILE A 131 15.65 -0.89 -6.19
CA ILE A 131 16.92 -1.60 -6.21
C ILE A 131 16.82 -2.65 -7.29
N ILE A 132 17.77 -2.64 -8.21
CA ILE A 132 17.83 -3.53 -9.38
C ILE A 132 18.93 -4.54 -9.17
N LEU A 133 18.65 -5.80 -9.48
CA LEU A 133 19.65 -6.87 -9.61
C LEU A 133 19.87 -7.18 -11.08
N LYS A 134 21.08 -7.02 -11.56
CA LYS A 134 21.48 -7.46 -12.90
C LYS A 134 21.79 -8.95 -12.88
N ILE A 135 21.01 -9.71 -13.64
CA ILE A 135 21.14 -11.18 -13.72
C ILE A 135 22.01 -11.59 -14.93
N VAL A 136 22.00 -10.76 -15.94
CA VAL A 136 22.80 -10.93 -17.19
C VAL A 136 23.35 -9.58 -17.61
N ASP A 137 24.54 -9.59 -18.23
CA ASP A 137 25.14 -8.43 -18.88
C ASP A 137 24.44 -8.06 -20.19
#